data_6bef30dab92613fb1c8d2101e672d92d
#
_entry.id   6bef30dab92613fb1c8d2101e672d92d
#
_cell.length_a   1.000
_cell.length_b   1.000
_cell.length_c   1.000
_cell.angle_alpha   90.00
_cell.angle_beta   90.00
_cell.angle_gamma   90.00
#
_symmetry.space_group_name_H-M   'P 1'
#
loop_
_entity.id
_entity.type
_entity.pdbx_description
1 polymer ?
#
loop_
_entity_poly.entity_id
_entity_poly.type
_entity_poly.pdbx_seq_one_letter_code
_entity_poly.pdbx_strand_id
1 'polypeptide(L)'
;MPHFRLLAMTLLVSLTVVGCAGSQSSTTTSRQPNVVFVLTDDQRWDAISISGHAGPLETPNIDRLGHEGVYFPNAFATTALCSPSRASILTGQYAHAHGVTDNFTEFPADTATWPLVLQQHGYETAYVGKYHMGENNDEPRPGFDYFATHRGQGQYFDTEWRINGGERAVIPGYYTTIVTDLADRWIRGRSAERPWAIMVGHKAPHSFYFPEEKYKDRFSDVQIPYPASAFMLDDKPDWYRDRLPTWHGIYGPLFDYRKQFPDRTPAGVTAFEEMVRSYWRTILSVDDSVGRLYHTLEEIGQLDNTVFIFTSDHGILNGEHGMIDKRTAHEESIRTPLVVRYPGLTAPNAPRVVDRMVLTTDFAPSIVDIAGIEPVAGFKHGRSWKSLAQGQAAADWRTSYVYLYNYERQFPYTPNVRALRQDRYKYIRYPNHTPEHKSELYDLQDDPNELVNLIDEPRQRARVAEMHGELDRELKALGAWPDVMPLDEGIGQELPDAAIR
;
A
#
# COMPACT_ATOMS: atom_id res chain seq x y z
N MET A 1 -40.96 39.55 98.52
CA MET A 1 -39.58 39.01 98.19
C MET A 1 -39.71 38.14 96.96
N PRO A 2 -39.24 38.56 95.85
CA PRO A 2 -39.52 37.82 94.58
C PRO A 2 -38.41 36.84 94.25
N HIS A 3 -38.84 35.71 93.76
CA HIS A 3 -37.98 34.64 93.24
C HIS A 3 -37.57 34.89 91.78
N PHE A 4 -36.28 34.95 91.52
CA PHE A 4 -35.72 34.96 90.19
C PHE A 4 -35.61 33.50 89.68
N ARG A 5 -36.29 33.18 88.60
CA ARG A 5 -36.09 31.93 87.86
C ARG A 5 -35.13 32.19 86.68
N LEU A 6 -34.01 31.50 86.69
CA LEU A 6 -33.04 31.47 85.58
C LEU A 6 -33.54 30.55 84.51
N LEU A 7 -33.72 31.07 83.28
CA LEU A 7 -34.02 30.28 82.12
C LEU A 7 -32.70 29.94 81.45
N ALA A 8 -32.35 28.66 81.39
CA ALA A 8 -31.21 28.16 80.61
C ALA A 8 -31.62 27.99 79.18
N MET A 9 -31.00 28.72 78.24
CA MET A 9 -31.24 28.64 76.84
C MET A 9 -30.18 27.70 76.24
N THR A 10 -30.62 26.46 75.82
CA THR A 10 -29.72 25.47 75.18
C THR A 10 -29.62 25.81 73.70
N LEU A 11 -28.41 26.17 73.27
CA LEU A 11 -28.07 26.46 71.86
C LEU A 11 -27.78 25.12 71.20
N LEU A 12 -28.67 24.67 70.28
CA LEU A 12 -28.42 23.51 69.38
C LEU A 12 -27.56 24.03 68.23
N VAL A 13 -26.31 23.61 68.18
CA VAL A 13 -25.43 23.81 66.98
C VAL A 13 -25.64 22.66 66.03
N SER A 14 -26.36 22.93 64.96
CA SER A 14 -26.49 21.98 63.86
C SER A 14 -25.22 21.99 62.99
N LEU A 15 -24.37 20.96 63.09
CA LEU A 15 -23.27 20.73 62.16
C LEU A 15 -23.82 20.21 60.79
N THR A 16 -23.87 21.07 59.78
CA THR A 16 -24.07 20.68 58.39
C THR A 16 -22.75 20.12 57.87
N VAL A 17 -22.64 18.80 57.73
CA VAL A 17 -21.56 18.14 56.99
C VAL A 17 -21.83 18.36 55.51
N VAL A 18 -21.12 19.30 54.88
CA VAL A 18 -21.05 19.45 53.44
C VAL A 18 -20.19 18.30 52.91
N GLY A 19 -20.84 17.24 52.46
CA GLY A 19 -20.20 16.16 51.73
C GLY A 19 -19.69 16.70 50.38
N CYS A 20 -18.37 16.92 50.23
CA CYS A 20 -17.75 17.05 48.93
C CYS A 20 -17.91 15.71 48.18
N ALA A 21 -18.93 15.65 47.32
CA ALA A 21 -18.97 14.62 46.29
C ALA A 21 -17.80 14.87 45.33
N GLY A 22 -16.68 14.21 45.59
CA GLY A 22 -15.56 14.14 44.66
C GLY A 22 -16.08 13.54 43.38
N SER A 23 -16.21 14.36 42.34
CA SER A 23 -16.38 13.92 40.95
C SER A 23 -15.16 13.07 40.62
N GLN A 24 -15.29 11.74 40.79
CA GLN A 24 -14.34 10.82 40.16
C GLN A 24 -14.50 11.00 38.67
N SER A 25 -13.66 11.83 38.08
CA SER A 25 -13.39 11.83 36.66
C SER A 25 -12.88 10.42 36.34
N SER A 26 -13.79 9.56 35.88
CA SER A 26 -13.40 8.31 35.26
C SER A 26 -12.57 8.69 34.01
N THR A 27 -11.26 8.71 34.16
CA THR A 27 -10.38 8.60 33.03
C THR A 27 -10.70 7.23 32.41
N THR A 28 -11.64 7.21 31.47
CA THR A 28 -11.74 6.13 30.50
C THR A 28 -10.39 6.11 29.80
N THR A 29 -9.49 5.24 30.24
CA THR A 29 -8.33 4.85 29.44
C THR A 29 -8.90 4.43 28.09
N SER A 30 -8.68 5.24 27.05
CA SER A 30 -9.13 4.92 25.71
C SER A 30 -8.50 3.56 25.38
N ARG A 31 -9.36 2.59 25.13
CA ARG A 31 -8.92 1.26 24.78
C ARG A 31 -8.08 1.32 23.51
N GLN A 32 -6.92 0.68 23.51
CA GLN A 32 -6.09 0.58 22.30
C GLN A 32 -6.91 -0.01 21.14
N PRO A 33 -6.87 0.59 19.95
CA PRO A 33 -7.67 0.11 18.81
C PRO A 33 -7.13 -1.21 18.27
N ASN A 34 -8.01 -2.03 17.75
CA ASN A 34 -7.63 -3.13 16.87
C ASN A 34 -7.16 -2.59 15.51
N VAL A 35 -6.46 -3.41 14.74
CA VAL A 35 -6.00 -3.05 13.39
C VAL A 35 -6.39 -4.15 12.40
N VAL A 36 -7.08 -3.77 11.34
CA VAL A 36 -7.24 -4.57 10.11
C VAL A 36 -6.50 -3.84 9.00
N PHE A 37 -5.48 -4.48 8.45
CA PHE A 37 -4.67 -3.95 7.36
C PHE A 37 -4.84 -4.85 6.14
N VAL A 38 -5.64 -4.40 5.16
CA VAL A 38 -5.83 -5.11 3.89
C VAL A 38 -4.84 -4.56 2.86
N LEU A 39 -4.03 -5.46 2.32
CA LEU A 39 -2.98 -5.17 1.36
C LEU A 39 -3.23 -5.94 0.07
N THR A 40 -3.49 -5.25 -1.03
CA THR A 40 -3.57 -5.81 -2.37
C THR A 40 -2.20 -5.81 -3.06
N ASP A 41 -2.11 -6.45 -4.21
CA ASP A 41 -0.90 -6.61 -5.01
C ASP A 41 -1.15 -6.06 -6.42
N ASP A 42 -0.35 -5.10 -6.87
CA ASP A 42 -0.50 -4.45 -8.18
C ASP A 42 -1.79 -3.61 -8.34
N GLN A 43 -2.44 -3.16 -7.28
CA GLN A 43 -3.65 -2.33 -7.43
C GLN A 43 -3.32 -0.87 -7.60
N ARG A 44 -3.71 -0.30 -8.73
CA ARG A 44 -3.56 1.11 -9.08
C ARG A 44 -4.41 2.00 -8.18
N TRP A 45 -3.92 3.22 -7.95
CA TRP A 45 -4.64 4.28 -7.22
C TRP A 45 -6.01 4.64 -7.82
N ASP A 46 -6.13 4.53 -9.16
CA ASP A 46 -7.33 4.83 -9.92
C ASP A 46 -8.28 3.63 -10.06
N ALA A 47 -7.91 2.48 -9.53
CA ALA A 47 -8.72 1.26 -9.54
C ALA A 47 -9.54 1.08 -8.24
N ILE A 48 -10.04 2.19 -7.70
CA ILE A 48 -11.07 2.28 -6.66
C ILE A 48 -12.03 3.41 -7.02
N SER A 49 -13.34 3.23 -6.84
CA SER A 49 -14.31 4.20 -7.38
C SER A 49 -14.34 5.54 -6.64
N ILE A 50 -13.94 5.60 -5.37
CA ILE A 50 -13.78 6.86 -4.63
C ILE A 50 -12.72 7.80 -5.25
N SER A 51 -11.80 7.27 -6.05
CA SER A 51 -10.80 8.08 -6.78
C SER A 51 -11.44 9.01 -7.82
N GLY A 52 -12.64 8.67 -8.31
CA GLY A 52 -13.29 9.33 -9.44
C GLY A 52 -12.69 8.97 -10.81
N HIS A 53 -11.72 8.06 -10.87
CA HIS A 53 -10.99 7.68 -12.10
C HIS A 53 -11.16 6.20 -12.49
N ALA A 54 -11.90 5.41 -11.74
CA ALA A 54 -12.04 3.96 -11.95
C ALA A 54 -12.90 3.57 -13.17
N GLY A 55 -13.44 4.53 -13.91
CA GLY A 55 -14.33 4.26 -15.03
C GLY A 55 -15.58 3.48 -14.59
N PRO A 56 -15.87 2.31 -15.20
CA PRO A 56 -17.03 1.50 -14.84
C PRO A 56 -16.81 0.59 -13.62
N LEU A 57 -15.61 0.55 -13.07
CA LEU A 57 -15.30 -0.27 -11.89
C LEU A 57 -15.89 0.40 -10.63
N GLU A 58 -16.78 -0.30 -9.96
CA GLU A 58 -17.38 0.11 -8.70
C GLU A 58 -16.80 -0.70 -7.54
N THR A 59 -16.36 -0.02 -6.48
CA THR A 59 -15.78 -0.63 -5.27
C THR A 59 -16.47 -0.11 -4.01
N PRO A 60 -17.80 -0.37 -3.86
CA PRO A 60 -18.61 0.28 -2.84
C PRO A 60 -18.17 -0.01 -1.40
N ASN A 61 -17.57 -1.17 -1.14
CA ASN A 61 -17.11 -1.53 0.21
C ASN A 61 -15.78 -0.84 0.56
N ILE A 62 -14.87 -0.73 -0.40
CA ILE A 62 -13.63 0.06 -0.24
C ILE A 62 -13.98 1.53 -0.09
N ASP A 63 -14.86 2.06 -0.93
CA ASP A 63 -15.32 3.45 -0.90
C ASP A 63 -15.97 3.82 0.43
N ARG A 64 -16.73 2.88 1.02
CA ARG A 64 -17.34 3.05 2.34
C ARG A 64 -16.31 3.37 3.41
N LEU A 65 -15.14 2.71 3.40
CA LEU A 65 -14.06 3.00 4.34
C LEU A 65 -13.58 4.45 4.20
N GLY A 66 -13.44 4.94 2.96
CA GLY A 66 -13.03 6.32 2.69
C GLY A 66 -14.11 7.34 3.06
N HIS A 67 -15.38 7.05 2.76
CA HIS A 67 -16.50 7.92 3.08
C HIS A 67 -16.76 8.03 4.59
N GLU A 68 -16.55 6.97 5.34
CA GLU A 68 -16.67 6.96 6.80
C GLU A 68 -15.38 7.38 7.52
N GLY A 69 -14.28 7.56 6.81
CA GLY A 69 -12.97 7.80 7.35
C GLY A 69 -12.15 8.86 6.62
N VAL A 70 -11.01 8.47 6.08
CA VAL A 70 -10.05 9.32 5.35
C VAL A 70 -9.65 8.66 4.05
N TYR A 71 -9.69 9.41 2.96
CA TYR A 71 -9.11 9.06 1.67
C TYR A 71 -7.83 9.86 1.42
N PHE A 72 -6.75 9.18 1.03
CA PHE A 72 -5.47 9.78 0.68
C PHE A 72 -5.22 9.57 -0.82
N PRO A 73 -5.56 10.53 -1.67
CA PRO A 73 -5.36 10.41 -3.12
C PRO A 73 -3.87 10.37 -3.53
N ASN A 74 -2.96 10.83 -2.67
CA ASN A 74 -1.53 10.93 -2.94
C ASN A 74 -0.71 10.00 -2.04
N ALA A 75 -1.01 8.69 -2.12
CA ALA A 75 -0.23 7.64 -1.48
C ALA A 75 0.72 6.99 -2.49
N PHE A 76 1.99 6.77 -2.12
CA PHE A 76 3.04 6.33 -3.04
C PHE A 76 3.91 5.22 -2.46
N ALA A 77 4.30 4.29 -3.34
CA ALA A 77 5.33 3.31 -3.07
C ALA A 77 6.73 3.94 -3.23
N THR A 78 7.62 3.66 -2.30
CA THR A 78 9.04 4.05 -2.40
C THR A 78 9.85 3.16 -3.34
N THR A 79 9.32 1.96 -3.62
CA THR A 79 9.81 1.01 -4.61
C THR A 79 8.60 0.24 -5.16
N ALA A 80 8.31 0.33 -6.45
CA ALA A 80 7.19 -0.37 -7.07
C ALA A 80 7.59 -1.82 -7.43
N LEU A 81 7.79 -2.63 -6.41
CA LEU A 81 8.09 -4.06 -6.50
C LEU A 81 7.61 -4.74 -5.22
N CYS A 82 6.97 -5.90 -5.33
CA CYS A 82 6.23 -6.55 -4.24
C CYS A 82 7.03 -6.66 -2.94
N SER A 83 8.12 -7.45 -2.91
CA SER A 83 8.87 -7.70 -1.68
C SER A 83 9.48 -6.44 -1.07
N PRO A 84 10.16 -5.56 -1.82
CA PRO A 84 10.69 -4.30 -1.29
C PRO A 84 9.60 -3.38 -0.71
N SER A 85 8.47 -3.24 -1.39
CA SER A 85 7.38 -2.40 -0.90
C SER A 85 6.73 -2.96 0.36
N ARG A 86 6.48 -4.27 0.42
CA ARG A 86 5.94 -4.96 1.60
C ARG A 86 6.87 -4.83 2.80
N ALA A 87 8.18 -4.95 2.58
CA ALA A 87 9.18 -4.70 3.60
C ALA A 87 9.16 -3.23 4.08
N SER A 88 9.00 -2.26 3.16
CA SER A 88 8.87 -0.84 3.51
C SER A 88 7.63 -0.56 4.35
N ILE A 89 6.48 -1.17 4.03
CA ILE A 89 5.23 -1.09 4.80
C ILE A 89 5.41 -1.63 6.23
N LEU A 90 6.14 -2.72 6.37
CA LEU A 90 6.37 -3.33 7.69
C LEU A 90 7.36 -2.56 8.55
N THR A 91 8.39 -1.97 7.95
CA THR A 91 9.57 -1.44 8.67
C THR A 91 9.64 0.08 8.75
N GLY A 92 8.86 0.81 7.96
CA GLY A 92 9.03 2.26 7.84
C GLY A 92 10.38 2.68 7.27
N GLN A 93 11.00 1.83 6.44
CA GLN A 93 12.32 2.05 5.86
C GLN A 93 12.29 1.91 4.33
N TYR A 94 13.25 2.53 3.65
CA TYR A 94 13.52 2.31 2.23
C TYR A 94 14.26 1.00 1.99
N ALA A 95 14.19 0.48 0.75
CA ALA A 95 14.77 -0.80 0.35
C ALA A 95 16.26 -0.95 0.68
N HIS A 96 17.07 0.10 0.49
CA HIS A 96 18.49 0.10 0.83
C HIS A 96 18.77 -0.06 2.33
N ALA A 97 17.83 0.32 3.19
CA ALA A 97 18.00 0.27 4.65
C ALA A 97 17.45 -1.02 5.27
N HIS A 98 16.34 -1.58 4.76
CA HIS A 98 15.83 -2.86 5.24
C HIS A 98 16.43 -4.08 4.51
N GLY A 99 17.17 -3.85 3.41
CA GLY A 99 17.94 -4.87 2.71
C GLY A 99 17.16 -5.75 1.72
N VAL A 100 15.83 -5.66 1.66
CA VAL A 100 15.01 -6.37 0.67
C VAL A 100 14.95 -5.51 -0.60
N THR A 101 15.79 -5.81 -1.57
CA THR A 101 16.00 -4.98 -2.76
C THR A 101 15.33 -5.52 -4.02
N ASP A 102 14.88 -6.78 -3.99
CA ASP A 102 14.20 -7.49 -5.08
C ASP A 102 13.24 -8.55 -4.51
N ASN A 103 12.55 -9.29 -5.38
CA ASN A 103 11.58 -10.31 -4.98
C ASN A 103 12.22 -11.62 -4.46
N PHE A 104 13.51 -11.79 -4.64
CA PHE A 104 14.25 -13.01 -4.27
C PHE A 104 14.95 -12.89 -2.90
N THR A 105 15.15 -11.65 -2.45
CA THR A 105 15.84 -11.37 -1.19
C THR A 105 14.97 -11.75 0.01
N GLU A 106 15.52 -12.56 0.91
CA GLU A 106 14.88 -12.93 2.17
C GLU A 106 14.79 -11.71 3.11
N PHE A 107 13.66 -11.58 3.79
CA PHE A 107 13.48 -10.54 4.80
C PHE A 107 14.23 -10.89 6.09
N PRO A 108 15.14 -10.03 6.57
CA PRO A 108 15.90 -10.29 7.80
C PRO A 108 14.99 -10.45 9.02
N ALA A 109 15.12 -11.56 9.75
CA ALA A 109 14.22 -11.92 10.85
C ALA A 109 14.34 -11.01 12.09
N ASP A 110 15.47 -10.31 12.24
CA ASP A 110 15.76 -9.39 13.35
C ASP A 110 15.32 -7.95 13.09
N THR A 111 14.75 -7.68 11.93
CA THR A 111 14.28 -6.34 11.57
C THR A 111 13.02 -5.95 12.36
N ALA A 112 13.03 -4.76 12.96
CA ALA A 112 11.86 -4.22 13.64
C ALA A 112 10.72 -3.98 12.63
N THR A 113 9.55 -4.53 12.94
CA THR A 113 8.32 -4.37 12.15
C THR A 113 7.19 -3.87 13.04
N TRP A 114 6.22 -3.16 12.47
CA TRP A 114 5.10 -2.68 13.28
C TRP A 114 4.28 -3.81 13.94
N PRO A 115 4.06 -5.00 13.32
CA PRO A 115 3.39 -6.09 14.03
C PRO A 115 4.19 -6.60 15.23
N LEU A 116 5.53 -6.68 15.11
CA LEU A 116 6.41 -7.07 16.22
C LEU A 116 6.32 -6.06 17.37
N VAL A 117 6.31 -4.77 17.06
CA VAL A 117 6.15 -3.71 18.05
C VAL A 117 4.79 -3.81 18.75
N LEU A 118 3.70 -4.00 17.99
CA LEU A 118 2.36 -4.20 18.59
C LEU A 118 2.31 -5.43 19.48
N GLN A 119 2.89 -6.56 19.04
CA GLN A 119 2.95 -7.80 19.83
C GLN A 119 3.69 -7.58 21.17
N GLN A 120 4.83 -6.87 21.15
CA GLN A 120 5.58 -6.50 22.36
C GLN A 120 4.78 -5.59 23.31
N HIS A 121 3.77 -4.87 22.78
CA HIS A 121 2.85 -4.03 23.55
C HIS A 121 1.51 -4.69 23.88
N GLY A 122 1.45 -6.02 23.81
CA GLY A 122 0.31 -6.80 24.29
C GLY A 122 -0.77 -7.10 23.25
N TYR A 123 -0.58 -6.71 21.98
CA TYR A 123 -1.50 -7.11 20.90
C TYR A 123 -1.40 -8.61 20.62
N GLU A 124 -2.50 -9.19 20.20
CA GLU A 124 -2.49 -10.47 19.49
C GLU A 124 -2.43 -10.19 17.98
N THR A 125 -1.52 -10.86 17.27
CA THR A 125 -1.15 -10.46 15.90
C THR A 125 -1.31 -11.60 14.91
N ALA A 126 -1.76 -11.28 13.68
CA ALA A 126 -1.92 -12.25 12.62
C ALA A 126 -1.48 -11.73 11.25
N TYR A 127 -1.03 -12.65 10.42
CA TYR A 127 -0.85 -12.49 8.99
C TYR A 127 -1.60 -13.58 8.24
N VAL A 128 -2.37 -13.20 7.21
CA VAL A 128 -3.09 -14.13 6.35
C VAL A 128 -2.90 -13.72 4.90
N GLY A 129 -2.36 -14.61 4.07
CA GLY A 129 -2.24 -14.38 2.63
C GLY A 129 -0.79 -14.27 2.14
N LYS A 130 -0.61 -13.52 1.05
CA LYS A 130 0.67 -13.34 0.36
C LYS A 130 1.64 -12.51 1.20
N TYR A 131 2.65 -13.16 1.79
CA TYR A 131 3.75 -12.48 2.49
C TYR A 131 4.85 -12.05 1.51
N HIS A 132 5.31 -12.96 0.67
CA HIS A 132 6.20 -12.76 -0.47
C HIS A 132 7.44 -11.91 -0.15
N MET A 133 8.25 -12.34 0.81
CA MET A 133 9.58 -11.81 1.05
C MET A 133 10.55 -12.99 1.16
N GLY A 134 11.21 -13.31 0.00
CA GLY A 134 11.86 -14.56 -0.31
C GLY A 134 10.90 -15.54 -0.99
N GLU A 135 11.25 -16.02 -2.19
CA GLU A 135 10.39 -16.86 -3.03
C GLU A 135 10.02 -18.21 -2.40
N ASN A 136 10.92 -18.76 -1.60
CA ASN A 136 10.77 -20.12 -1.07
C ASN A 136 10.45 -20.18 0.43
N ASN A 137 10.28 -19.03 1.08
CA ASN A 137 10.12 -18.95 2.53
C ASN A 137 8.67 -18.68 2.94
N ASP A 138 8.07 -19.63 3.62
CA ASP A 138 6.74 -19.56 4.23
C ASP A 138 6.77 -19.91 5.74
N GLU A 139 7.94 -19.78 6.37
CA GLU A 139 8.09 -19.99 7.81
C GLU A 139 7.42 -18.84 8.59
N PRO A 140 6.87 -19.13 9.79
CA PRO A 140 6.37 -18.11 10.69
C PRO A 140 7.41 -17.01 10.96
N ARG A 141 6.94 -15.77 11.00
CA ARG A 141 7.80 -14.60 11.17
C ARG A 141 7.61 -13.96 12.54
N PRO A 142 8.66 -13.39 13.15
CA PRO A 142 8.53 -12.61 14.37
C PRO A 142 7.48 -11.51 14.20
N GLY A 143 6.69 -11.29 15.24
CA GLY A 143 5.62 -10.29 15.22
C GLY A 143 4.25 -10.83 14.84
N PHE A 144 4.10 -12.16 14.61
CA PHE A 144 2.81 -12.77 14.31
C PHE A 144 2.58 -14.01 15.21
N ASP A 145 1.47 -14.01 15.95
CA ASP A 145 1.01 -15.15 16.75
C ASP A 145 0.26 -16.17 15.87
N TYR A 146 -0.34 -15.71 14.78
CA TYR A 146 -0.97 -16.52 13.74
C TYR A 146 -0.40 -16.15 12.38
N PHE A 147 0.09 -17.12 11.64
CA PHE A 147 0.74 -16.90 10.34
C PHE A 147 0.28 -17.94 9.33
N ALA A 148 -0.60 -17.53 8.41
CA ALA A 148 -1.11 -18.36 7.33
C ALA A 148 -0.68 -17.78 5.98
N THR A 149 0.28 -18.41 5.32
CA THR A 149 0.86 -17.93 4.07
C THR A 149 1.20 -19.08 3.12
N HIS A 150 1.86 -18.77 2.04
CA HIS A 150 2.34 -19.68 1.01
C HIS A 150 3.67 -19.18 0.45
N ARG A 151 4.34 -20.00 -0.35
CA ARG A 151 5.55 -19.62 -1.09
C ARG A 151 5.23 -18.71 -2.27
N GLY A 152 6.16 -17.81 -2.57
CA GLY A 152 6.14 -16.95 -3.75
C GLY A 152 4.82 -16.21 -3.97
N GLN A 153 4.36 -16.20 -5.20
CA GLN A 153 3.19 -15.42 -5.65
C GLN A 153 1.83 -16.03 -5.28
N GLY A 154 1.78 -17.34 -4.96
CA GLY A 154 0.52 -18.07 -4.83
C GLY A 154 -0.23 -18.20 -6.17
N GLN A 155 -1.36 -18.90 -6.15
CA GLN A 155 -2.24 -19.12 -7.30
C GLN A 155 -3.62 -18.56 -7.01
N TYR A 156 -4.40 -18.21 -8.06
CA TYR A 156 -5.78 -17.75 -7.86
C TYR A 156 -6.72 -18.85 -7.40
N PHE A 157 -6.41 -20.09 -7.75
CA PHE A 157 -7.16 -21.28 -7.34
C PHE A 157 -6.23 -22.30 -6.72
N ASP A 158 -6.72 -22.98 -5.69
CA ASP A 158 -6.09 -24.16 -5.10
C ASP A 158 -4.63 -23.95 -4.64
N THR A 159 -4.35 -22.78 -4.05
CA THR A 159 -3.04 -22.47 -3.49
C THR A 159 -2.65 -23.45 -2.38
N GLU A 160 -1.39 -23.89 -2.37
CA GLU A 160 -0.80 -24.62 -1.28
C GLU A 160 -0.46 -23.69 -0.11
N TRP A 161 -1.08 -23.89 1.02
CA TRP A 161 -0.93 -23.05 2.22
C TRP A 161 -0.09 -23.72 3.29
N ARG A 162 0.58 -22.88 4.08
CA ARG A 162 1.21 -23.28 5.33
C ARG A 162 0.69 -22.42 6.47
N ILE A 163 0.19 -23.05 7.54
CA ILE A 163 -0.39 -22.35 8.69
C ILE A 163 0.46 -22.64 9.92
N ASN A 164 0.97 -21.57 10.55
CA ASN A 164 1.80 -21.63 11.77
C ASN A 164 2.97 -22.61 11.69
N GLY A 165 3.62 -22.72 10.52
CA GLY A 165 4.76 -23.61 10.32
C GLY A 165 4.40 -25.12 10.25
N GLY A 166 3.12 -25.46 10.22
CA GLY A 166 2.63 -26.81 10.04
C GLY A 166 2.93 -27.41 8.66
N GLU A 167 2.31 -28.54 8.36
CA GLU A 167 2.40 -29.14 7.01
C GLU A 167 1.73 -28.28 5.97
N ARG A 168 2.29 -28.29 4.75
CA ARG A 168 1.67 -27.62 3.61
C ARG A 168 0.50 -28.43 3.09
N ALA A 169 -0.59 -27.74 2.77
CA ALA A 169 -1.77 -28.37 2.21
C ALA A 169 -2.46 -27.43 1.20
N VAL A 170 -2.95 -27.99 0.12
CA VAL A 170 -3.82 -27.27 -0.81
C VAL A 170 -5.15 -27.02 -0.13
N ILE A 171 -5.57 -25.76 -0.09
CA ILE A 171 -6.93 -25.39 0.28
C ILE A 171 -7.70 -25.14 -1.03
N PRO A 172 -8.68 -25.99 -1.39
CA PRO A 172 -9.42 -25.83 -2.64
C PRO A 172 -10.25 -24.54 -2.63
N GLY A 173 -10.28 -23.86 -3.77
CA GLY A 173 -11.11 -22.67 -3.97
C GLY A 173 -10.37 -21.45 -4.44
N TYR A 174 -11.09 -20.33 -4.47
CA TYR A 174 -10.57 -19.05 -4.94
C TYR A 174 -9.77 -18.33 -3.85
N TYR A 175 -8.58 -17.84 -4.21
CA TYR A 175 -7.62 -17.26 -3.27
C TYR A 175 -8.21 -16.17 -2.37
N THR A 176 -8.87 -15.17 -2.95
CA THR A 176 -9.44 -14.05 -2.18
C THR A 176 -10.48 -14.51 -1.17
N THR A 177 -11.31 -15.49 -1.55
CA THR A 177 -12.30 -16.10 -0.65
C THR A 177 -11.61 -16.85 0.50
N ILE A 178 -10.58 -17.66 0.21
CA ILE A 178 -9.82 -18.41 1.23
C ILE A 178 -9.17 -17.46 2.24
N VAL A 179 -8.48 -16.42 1.76
CA VAL A 179 -7.84 -15.42 2.62
C VAL A 179 -8.88 -14.73 3.52
N THR A 180 -10.04 -14.37 2.94
CA THR A 180 -11.13 -13.75 3.69
C THR A 180 -11.71 -14.69 4.74
N ASP A 181 -11.89 -15.97 4.42
CA ASP A 181 -12.39 -17.00 5.36
C ASP A 181 -11.44 -17.21 6.53
N LEU A 182 -10.15 -17.26 6.27
CA LEU A 182 -9.12 -17.40 7.31
C LEU A 182 -9.09 -16.16 8.22
N ALA A 183 -9.15 -14.96 7.64
CA ALA A 183 -9.17 -13.70 8.37
C ALA A 183 -10.44 -13.54 9.21
N ASP A 184 -11.61 -13.78 8.63
CA ASP A 184 -12.92 -13.74 9.31
C ASP A 184 -12.94 -14.69 10.52
N ARG A 185 -12.53 -15.94 10.31
CA ARG A 185 -12.46 -16.94 11.39
C ARG A 185 -11.51 -16.50 12.50
N TRP A 186 -10.35 -15.95 12.15
CA TRP A 186 -9.42 -15.49 13.15
C TRP A 186 -9.98 -14.30 13.93
N ILE A 187 -10.54 -13.30 13.27
CA ILE A 187 -11.14 -12.10 13.89
C ILE A 187 -12.28 -12.51 14.86
N ARG A 188 -13.19 -13.39 14.46
CA ARG A 188 -14.30 -13.87 15.31
C ARG A 188 -13.83 -14.58 16.58
N GLY A 189 -12.65 -15.15 16.56
CA GLY A 189 -12.03 -15.78 17.73
C GLY A 189 -11.36 -14.81 18.70
N ARG A 190 -11.37 -13.49 18.44
CA ARG A 190 -10.66 -12.52 19.28
C ARG A 190 -11.52 -12.00 20.42
N SER A 191 -10.88 -11.91 21.61
CA SER A 191 -11.51 -11.28 22.76
C SER A 191 -11.62 -9.77 22.56
N ALA A 192 -12.72 -9.21 23.00
CA ALA A 192 -12.85 -7.77 23.07
C ALA A 192 -11.94 -7.12 24.13
N GLU A 193 -11.36 -7.85 25.05
CA GLU A 193 -10.57 -7.34 26.17
C GLU A 193 -9.10 -7.08 25.83
N ARG A 194 -8.57 -7.77 24.79
CA ARG A 194 -7.19 -7.63 24.34
C ARG A 194 -7.18 -7.01 22.93
N PRO A 195 -6.34 -5.99 22.68
CA PRO A 195 -6.20 -5.45 21.34
C PRO A 195 -5.55 -6.49 20.41
N TRP A 196 -5.90 -6.42 19.13
CA TRP A 196 -5.36 -7.32 18.14
C TRP A 196 -5.11 -6.61 16.80
N ALA A 197 -4.24 -7.17 15.99
CA ALA A 197 -3.91 -6.66 14.68
C ALA A 197 -3.82 -7.81 13.67
N ILE A 198 -4.39 -7.62 12.49
CA ILE A 198 -4.30 -8.58 11.39
C ILE A 198 -3.89 -7.88 10.10
N MET A 199 -2.92 -8.47 9.38
CA MET A 199 -2.65 -8.15 7.98
C MET A 199 -3.29 -9.21 7.08
N VAL A 200 -4.03 -8.74 6.07
CA VAL A 200 -4.70 -9.56 5.07
C VAL A 200 -4.07 -9.25 3.71
N GLY A 201 -3.18 -10.13 3.25
CA GLY A 201 -2.42 -9.98 2.02
C GLY A 201 -3.09 -10.69 0.85
N HIS A 202 -3.79 -9.95 -0.01
CA HIS A 202 -4.36 -10.50 -1.23
C HIS A 202 -3.27 -10.73 -2.30
N LYS A 203 -3.48 -11.75 -3.15
CA LYS A 203 -2.80 -11.88 -4.44
C LYS A 203 -3.41 -10.94 -5.47
N ALA A 204 -4.70 -10.79 -5.46
CA ALA A 204 -5.43 -9.92 -6.39
C ALA A 204 -5.08 -8.43 -6.16
N PRO A 205 -5.00 -7.63 -7.24
CA PRO A 205 -5.17 -7.98 -8.64
C PRO A 205 -3.88 -8.32 -9.40
N HIS A 206 -2.86 -8.93 -8.77
CA HIS A 206 -1.63 -9.35 -9.46
C HIS A 206 -1.94 -10.32 -10.62
N SER A 207 -1.18 -10.19 -11.70
CA SER A 207 -1.27 -11.12 -12.83
C SER A 207 -1.04 -12.59 -12.36
N PHE A 208 -1.57 -13.54 -12.93
CA PHE A 208 -2.47 -13.65 -14.09
C PHE A 208 -3.91 -13.32 -13.65
N TYR A 209 -4.60 -12.43 -14.22
CA TYR A 209 -5.91 -11.96 -13.77
C TYR A 209 -7.00 -13.00 -13.96
N PHE A 210 -7.04 -14.02 -13.10
CA PHE A 210 -8.11 -15.03 -13.13
C PHE A 210 -9.24 -14.61 -12.18
N PRO A 211 -10.37 -14.14 -12.72
CA PRO A 211 -11.49 -13.70 -11.90
C PRO A 211 -12.19 -14.87 -11.21
N GLU A 212 -12.84 -14.58 -10.11
CA GLU A 212 -13.80 -15.49 -9.50
C GLU A 212 -14.97 -15.75 -10.46
N GLU A 213 -15.51 -16.96 -10.48
CA GLU A 213 -16.55 -17.39 -11.43
C GLU A 213 -17.76 -16.45 -11.50
N LYS A 214 -18.18 -15.90 -10.36
CA LYS A 214 -19.31 -14.95 -10.30
C LYS A 214 -19.07 -13.63 -11.02
N TYR A 215 -17.82 -13.29 -11.33
CA TYR A 215 -17.41 -12.04 -11.98
C TYR A 215 -16.90 -12.21 -13.41
N LYS A 216 -16.82 -13.45 -13.92
CA LYS A 216 -16.21 -13.75 -15.22
C LYS A 216 -16.79 -12.98 -16.41
N ASP A 217 -18.08 -12.63 -16.34
CA ASP A 217 -18.79 -11.95 -17.42
C ASP A 217 -18.98 -10.44 -17.17
N ARG A 218 -18.49 -9.91 -16.02
CA ARG A 218 -18.58 -8.46 -15.75
C ARG A 218 -17.75 -7.68 -16.76
N PHE A 219 -18.24 -6.51 -17.14
CA PHE A 219 -17.60 -5.59 -18.10
C PHE A 219 -17.44 -6.13 -19.53
N SER A 220 -18.09 -7.23 -19.93
CA SER A 220 -17.93 -7.82 -21.24
C SER A 220 -18.34 -6.91 -22.39
N ASP A 221 -19.21 -5.94 -22.14
CA ASP A 221 -19.70 -4.93 -23.07
C ASP A 221 -18.92 -3.61 -23.01
N VAL A 222 -17.96 -3.47 -22.08
CA VAL A 222 -17.18 -2.25 -21.89
C VAL A 222 -16.01 -2.21 -22.89
N GLN A 223 -15.93 -1.15 -23.67
CA GLN A 223 -14.77 -0.86 -24.52
C GLN A 223 -13.69 -0.13 -23.73
N ILE A 224 -12.45 -0.59 -23.86
CA ILE A 224 -11.30 -0.06 -23.13
C ILE A 224 -10.23 0.34 -24.15
N PRO A 225 -10.06 1.63 -24.42
CA PRO A 225 -9.02 2.10 -25.32
C PRO A 225 -7.63 1.88 -24.71
N TYR A 226 -6.62 1.74 -25.57
CA TYR A 226 -5.24 1.86 -25.13
C TYR A 226 -5.02 3.22 -24.44
N PRO A 227 -4.18 3.28 -23.38
CA PRO A 227 -3.76 4.55 -22.80
C PRO A 227 -3.10 5.46 -23.83
N ALA A 228 -3.25 6.78 -23.69
CA ALA A 228 -2.69 7.75 -24.63
C ALA A 228 -1.17 7.60 -24.79
N SER A 229 -0.46 7.30 -23.70
CA SER A 229 1.01 7.11 -23.67
C SER A 229 1.48 5.79 -24.30
N ALA A 230 0.59 4.83 -24.60
CA ALA A 230 0.97 3.48 -25.05
C ALA A 230 1.87 3.43 -26.29
N PHE A 231 1.76 4.44 -27.16
CA PHE A 231 2.47 4.53 -28.44
C PHE A 231 3.35 5.78 -28.57
N MET A 232 3.47 6.58 -27.50
CA MET A 232 4.25 7.83 -27.51
C MET A 232 5.64 7.56 -26.93
N LEU A 233 6.53 6.96 -27.73
CA LEU A 233 7.86 6.52 -27.28
C LEU A 233 9.02 7.31 -27.91
N ASP A 234 8.74 8.33 -28.74
CA ASP A 234 9.80 9.01 -29.52
C ASP A 234 10.70 9.87 -28.66
N ASP A 235 10.20 10.44 -27.59
CA ASP A 235 10.92 11.27 -26.62
C ASP A 235 11.38 10.51 -25.36
N LYS A 236 11.03 9.24 -25.28
CA LYS A 236 11.35 8.38 -24.13
C LYS A 236 12.79 7.82 -24.22
N PRO A 237 13.35 7.32 -23.10
CA PRO A 237 14.62 6.61 -23.11
C PRO A 237 14.65 5.42 -24.06
N ASP A 238 15.79 5.15 -24.67
CA ASP A 238 15.93 4.06 -25.66
C ASP A 238 15.57 2.67 -25.09
N TRP A 239 15.82 2.45 -23.81
CA TRP A 239 15.48 1.18 -23.16
C TRP A 239 13.98 0.83 -23.22
N TYR A 240 13.08 1.79 -23.41
CA TYR A 240 11.65 1.51 -23.64
C TYR A 240 11.47 0.73 -24.95
N ARG A 241 12.20 1.12 -26.01
CA ARG A 241 12.17 0.41 -27.29
C ARG A 241 12.89 -0.93 -27.21
N ASP A 242 14.00 -1.02 -26.49
CA ASP A 242 14.73 -2.27 -26.27
C ASP A 242 13.85 -3.29 -25.54
N ARG A 243 12.96 -2.83 -24.68
CA ARG A 243 12.00 -3.64 -23.96
C ARG A 243 10.77 -4.10 -24.79
N LEU A 244 10.45 -3.43 -25.90
CA LEU A 244 9.26 -3.76 -26.69
C LEU A 244 9.10 -5.24 -27.03
N PRO A 245 10.15 -6.01 -27.38
CA PRO A 245 10.01 -7.43 -27.62
C PRO A 245 9.49 -8.22 -26.44
N THR A 246 9.72 -7.73 -25.21
CA THR A 246 9.33 -8.37 -23.95
C THR A 246 8.09 -7.73 -23.32
N TRP A 247 7.57 -6.67 -23.92
CA TRP A 247 6.44 -5.90 -23.39
C TRP A 247 5.26 -6.78 -22.99
N HIS A 248 4.97 -7.76 -23.83
CA HIS A 248 3.98 -8.77 -23.57
C HIS A 248 4.55 -10.06 -23.01
N GLY A 249 5.84 -10.23 -23.09
CA GLY A 249 6.54 -11.44 -22.67
C GLY A 249 6.36 -11.74 -21.19
N ILE A 250 6.26 -10.70 -20.36
CA ILE A 250 6.06 -10.84 -18.92
C ILE A 250 4.65 -11.34 -18.62
N TYR A 251 3.63 -10.74 -19.23
CA TYR A 251 2.23 -11.05 -18.98
C TYR A 251 1.49 -11.54 -20.22
N GLY A 252 2.02 -11.31 -21.40
CA GLY A 252 1.38 -11.61 -22.67
C GLY A 252 1.00 -13.07 -22.89
N PRO A 253 1.88 -14.06 -22.62
CA PRO A 253 1.54 -15.47 -22.78
C PRO A 253 0.33 -15.92 -21.98
N LEU A 254 -0.06 -15.15 -20.95
CA LEU A 254 -1.19 -15.46 -20.10
C LEU A 254 -2.52 -15.10 -20.70
N PHE A 255 -2.50 -14.11 -21.58
CA PHE A 255 -3.68 -13.60 -22.25
C PHE A 255 -3.77 -14.05 -23.70
N ASP A 256 -2.86 -14.92 -24.14
CA ASP A 256 -2.81 -15.56 -25.48
C ASP A 256 -2.86 -14.59 -26.69
N TYR A 257 -2.64 -13.27 -26.45
CA TYR A 257 -2.78 -12.27 -27.50
C TYR A 257 -1.49 -11.55 -27.85
N ARG A 258 -0.40 -11.90 -27.19
CA ARG A 258 0.73 -11.04 -27.19
C ARG A 258 2.00 -11.62 -27.65
N LYS A 259 2.21 -11.62 -28.89
CA LYS A 259 3.49 -11.98 -29.51
C LYS A 259 4.16 -10.77 -30.16
N GLN A 260 3.44 -9.69 -30.34
CA GLN A 260 3.94 -8.47 -30.99
C GLN A 260 3.27 -7.23 -30.41
N PHE A 261 4.06 -6.22 -30.07
CA PHE A 261 3.60 -4.91 -29.64
C PHE A 261 4.20 -3.81 -30.51
N PRO A 262 3.50 -2.70 -30.73
CA PRO A 262 2.10 -2.43 -30.38
C PRO A 262 1.16 -3.12 -31.37
N ASP A 263 0.20 -3.87 -30.85
CA ASP A 263 -0.80 -4.54 -31.68
C ASP A 263 -2.09 -3.74 -31.75
N ARG A 264 -2.30 -3.04 -32.87
CA ARG A 264 -3.50 -2.26 -33.16
C ARG A 264 -4.53 -3.00 -33.99
N THR A 265 -4.33 -4.29 -34.23
CA THR A 265 -5.33 -5.12 -34.90
C THR A 265 -6.59 -5.25 -34.01
N PRO A 266 -7.77 -5.49 -34.62
CA PRO A 266 -8.97 -5.74 -33.82
C PRO A 266 -8.79 -6.86 -32.79
N ALA A 267 -8.03 -7.91 -33.12
CA ALA A 267 -7.73 -8.99 -32.20
C ALA A 267 -6.85 -8.54 -31.03
N GLY A 268 -5.82 -7.74 -31.30
CA GLY A 268 -4.96 -7.17 -30.25
C GLY A 268 -5.70 -6.24 -29.31
N VAL A 269 -6.58 -5.37 -29.87
CA VAL A 269 -7.43 -4.48 -29.06
C VAL A 269 -8.36 -5.31 -28.15
N THR A 270 -9.07 -6.30 -28.72
CA THR A 270 -9.96 -7.18 -27.94
C THR A 270 -9.22 -7.87 -26.80
N ALA A 271 -8.01 -8.35 -27.07
CA ALA A 271 -7.20 -9.05 -26.08
C ALA A 271 -6.69 -8.09 -24.97
N PHE A 272 -6.32 -6.87 -25.33
CA PHE A 272 -5.98 -5.82 -24.37
C PHE A 272 -7.17 -5.47 -23.46
N GLU A 273 -8.34 -5.25 -24.06
CA GLU A 273 -9.58 -5.01 -23.33
C GLU A 273 -9.89 -6.13 -22.33
N GLU A 274 -9.74 -7.40 -22.76
CA GLU A 274 -10.02 -8.54 -21.89
C GLU A 274 -9.00 -8.65 -20.75
N MET A 275 -7.74 -8.26 -20.96
CA MET A 275 -6.75 -8.16 -19.90
C MET A 275 -7.19 -7.16 -18.84
N VAL A 276 -7.58 -5.95 -19.23
CA VAL A 276 -8.00 -4.90 -18.28
C VAL A 276 -9.31 -5.27 -17.59
N ARG A 277 -10.28 -5.86 -18.32
CA ARG A 277 -11.52 -6.37 -17.71
C ARG A 277 -11.22 -7.44 -16.66
N SER A 278 -10.33 -8.36 -16.97
CA SER A 278 -9.92 -9.41 -16.03
C SER A 278 -9.24 -8.84 -14.78
N TYR A 279 -8.41 -7.82 -14.96
CA TYR A 279 -7.85 -7.06 -13.82
C TYR A 279 -8.95 -6.46 -12.94
N TRP A 280 -9.91 -5.75 -13.50
CA TRP A 280 -11.04 -5.18 -12.76
C TRP A 280 -11.90 -6.25 -12.08
N ARG A 281 -12.16 -7.38 -12.75
CA ARG A 281 -12.94 -8.50 -12.19
C ARG A 281 -12.31 -9.09 -10.92
N THR A 282 -10.97 -9.13 -10.85
CA THR A 282 -10.29 -9.61 -9.64
C THR A 282 -10.43 -8.62 -8.48
N ILE A 283 -10.51 -7.31 -8.77
CA ILE A 283 -10.74 -6.27 -7.76
C ILE A 283 -12.14 -6.36 -7.14
N LEU A 284 -13.15 -6.76 -7.91
CA LEU A 284 -14.50 -6.97 -7.36
C LEU A 284 -14.51 -8.00 -6.22
N SER A 285 -13.73 -9.07 -6.34
CA SER A 285 -13.58 -10.05 -5.26
C SER A 285 -12.87 -9.48 -4.03
N VAL A 286 -11.93 -8.55 -4.25
CA VAL A 286 -11.26 -7.83 -3.14
C VAL A 286 -12.25 -6.90 -2.44
N ASP A 287 -13.08 -6.19 -3.19
CA ASP A 287 -14.12 -5.33 -2.62
C ASP A 287 -15.11 -6.12 -1.77
N ASP A 288 -15.55 -7.31 -2.24
CA ASP A 288 -16.34 -8.24 -1.43
C ASP A 288 -15.65 -8.66 -0.14
N SER A 289 -14.34 -8.94 -0.21
CA SER A 289 -13.54 -9.28 0.96
C SER A 289 -13.55 -8.16 2.01
N VAL A 290 -13.36 -6.91 1.57
CA VAL A 290 -13.42 -5.72 2.44
C VAL A 290 -14.80 -5.61 3.08
N GLY A 291 -15.87 -5.75 2.28
CA GLY A 291 -17.25 -5.71 2.77
C GLY A 291 -17.55 -6.79 3.82
N ARG A 292 -17.04 -7.99 3.59
CA ARG A 292 -17.22 -9.10 4.52
C ARG A 292 -16.48 -8.88 5.84
N LEU A 293 -15.23 -8.44 5.80
CA LEU A 293 -14.45 -8.12 7.00
C LEU A 293 -15.07 -6.95 7.79
N TYR A 294 -15.57 -5.94 7.07
CA TYR A 294 -16.32 -4.85 7.69
C TYR A 294 -17.55 -5.36 8.45
N HIS A 295 -18.35 -6.20 7.81
CA HIS A 295 -19.54 -6.81 8.41
C HIS A 295 -19.22 -7.68 9.63
N THR A 296 -18.12 -8.45 9.55
CA THR A 296 -17.65 -9.23 10.70
C THR A 296 -17.38 -8.35 11.91
N LEU A 297 -16.72 -7.21 11.70
CA LEU A 297 -16.44 -6.25 12.78
C LEU A 297 -17.72 -5.62 13.36
N GLU A 298 -18.72 -5.34 12.51
CA GLU A 298 -20.04 -4.88 12.96
C GLU A 298 -20.73 -5.94 13.84
N GLU A 299 -20.81 -7.19 13.37
CA GLU A 299 -21.45 -8.30 14.07
C GLU A 299 -20.84 -8.59 15.45
N ILE A 300 -19.52 -8.50 15.57
CA ILE A 300 -18.83 -8.71 16.86
C ILE A 300 -18.73 -7.43 17.73
N GLY A 301 -19.32 -6.32 17.26
CA GLY A 301 -19.33 -5.04 17.99
C GLY A 301 -17.96 -4.38 18.16
N GLN A 302 -17.00 -4.65 17.28
CA GLN A 302 -15.63 -4.11 17.37
C GLN A 302 -15.28 -3.11 16.28
N LEU A 303 -16.19 -2.79 15.36
CA LEU A 303 -15.91 -1.93 14.21
C LEU A 303 -15.41 -0.54 14.62
N ASP A 304 -16.02 0.09 15.61
CA ASP A 304 -15.66 1.45 16.03
C ASP A 304 -14.38 1.53 16.87
N ASN A 305 -13.90 0.38 17.37
CA ASN A 305 -12.60 0.26 18.01
C ASN A 305 -11.54 -0.37 17.08
N THR A 306 -11.75 -0.35 15.78
CA THR A 306 -10.83 -0.94 14.80
C THR A 306 -10.39 0.10 13.78
N VAL A 307 -9.07 0.24 13.63
CA VAL A 307 -8.43 0.95 12.50
C VAL A 307 -8.49 0.02 11.30
N PHE A 308 -9.30 0.35 10.31
CA PHE A 308 -9.40 -0.41 9.08
C PHE A 308 -8.66 0.33 7.97
N ILE A 309 -7.55 -0.23 7.49
CA ILE A 309 -6.70 0.32 6.44
C ILE A 309 -6.82 -0.56 5.21
N PHE A 310 -7.06 0.05 4.05
CA PHE A 310 -6.99 -0.59 2.74
C PHE A 310 -5.97 0.14 1.87
N THR A 311 -5.04 -0.61 1.30
CA THR A 311 -4.01 -0.11 0.37
C THR A 311 -3.48 -1.21 -0.53
N SER A 312 -2.60 -0.84 -1.48
CA SER A 312 -1.79 -1.76 -2.30
C SER A 312 -0.30 -1.60 -1.99
N ASP A 313 0.49 -2.61 -2.29
CA ASP A 313 1.95 -2.51 -2.19
C ASP A 313 2.54 -1.55 -3.24
N HIS A 314 2.02 -1.53 -4.45
CA HIS A 314 2.31 -0.57 -5.53
C HIS A 314 1.20 -0.65 -6.59
N GLY A 315 1.33 0.14 -7.65
CA GLY A 315 0.46 0.06 -8.82
C GLY A 315 1.03 -0.82 -9.94
N ILE A 316 0.48 -0.65 -11.15
CA ILE A 316 0.90 -1.35 -12.36
C ILE A 316 0.58 -0.51 -13.60
N LEU A 317 1.44 -0.57 -14.61
CA LEU A 317 1.16 -0.07 -15.95
C LEU A 317 0.32 -1.11 -16.70
N ASN A 318 -0.78 -0.69 -17.27
CA ASN A 318 -1.66 -1.51 -18.10
C ASN A 318 -1.66 -1.01 -19.55
N GLY A 319 -0.46 -0.87 -20.13
CA GLY A 319 -0.27 -0.36 -21.48
C GLY A 319 0.34 1.03 -21.54
N GLU A 320 0.32 1.79 -20.45
CA GLU A 320 0.96 3.10 -20.39
C GLU A 320 2.45 2.98 -20.74
N HIS A 321 2.96 3.95 -21.47
CA HIS A 321 4.37 4.01 -21.94
C HIS A 321 4.82 2.75 -22.70
N GLY A 322 3.87 2.01 -23.31
CA GLY A 322 4.15 0.75 -24.00
C GLY A 322 4.48 -0.41 -23.07
N MET A 323 4.08 -0.37 -21.80
CA MET A 323 4.45 -1.40 -20.82
C MET A 323 3.24 -2.02 -20.13
N ILE A 324 3.35 -3.31 -19.82
CA ILE A 324 2.50 -4.00 -18.84
C ILE A 324 3.44 -4.50 -17.76
N ASP A 325 3.67 -3.70 -16.76
CA ASP A 325 4.60 -3.98 -15.66
C ASP A 325 4.54 -2.86 -14.62
N LYS A 326 5.38 -2.95 -13.66
CA LYS A 326 5.71 -2.01 -12.59
C LYS A 326 7.20 -1.66 -12.67
N ARG A 327 7.84 -1.32 -11.59
CA ARG A 327 9.29 -1.02 -11.50
C ARG A 327 9.70 0.37 -11.98
N THR A 328 8.88 1.03 -12.77
CA THR A 328 9.13 2.40 -13.24
C THR A 328 8.64 3.43 -12.23
N ALA A 329 9.05 4.70 -12.41
CA ALA A 329 8.62 5.80 -11.56
C ALA A 329 7.36 6.53 -12.05
N HIS A 330 6.62 5.96 -13.02
CA HIS A 330 5.37 6.54 -13.52
C HIS A 330 4.23 6.41 -12.51
N GLU A 331 3.29 7.38 -12.53
CA GLU A 331 2.20 7.47 -11.53
C GLU A 331 1.42 6.16 -11.40
N GLU A 332 1.13 5.46 -12.50
CA GLU A 332 0.40 4.20 -12.49
C GLU A 332 1.13 3.07 -11.78
N SER A 333 2.46 3.13 -11.76
CA SER A 333 3.32 2.14 -11.09
C SER A 333 3.54 2.45 -9.61
N ILE A 334 3.72 3.74 -9.26
CA ILE A 334 4.14 4.14 -7.91
C ILE A 334 3.01 4.59 -7.00
N ARG A 335 1.86 4.99 -7.55
CA ARG A 335 0.74 5.53 -6.77
C ARG A 335 -0.24 4.43 -6.40
N THR A 336 -0.62 4.38 -5.11
CA THR A 336 -1.46 3.32 -4.54
C THR A 336 -2.78 3.87 -4.02
N PRO A 337 -3.85 3.07 -3.97
CA PRO A 337 -5.04 3.46 -3.22
C PRO A 337 -4.72 3.49 -1.73
N LEU A 338 -5.30 4.43 -1.00
CA LEU A 338 -5.25 4.42 0.47
C LEU A 338 -6.53 5.01 1.05
N VAL A 339 -7.27 4.18 1.76
CA VAL A 339 -8.42 4.59 2.56
C VAL A 339 -8.26 4.04 3.98
N VAL A 340 -8.65 4.85 4.97
CA VAL A 340 -8.53 4.49 6.40
C VAL A 340 -9.82 4.85 7.11
N ARG A 341 -10.45 3.87 7.74
CA ARG A 341 -11.61 4.11 8.62
C ARG A 341 -11.22 3.86 10.07
N TYR A 342 -11.37 4.87 10.89
CA TYR A 342 -11.29 4.77 12.34
C TYR A 342 -11.94 6.02 12.99
N PRO A 343 -13.00 5.88 13.79
CA PRO A 343 -13.66 7.03 14.43
C PRO A 343 -12.73 7.87 15.33
N GLY A 344 -11.67 7.26 15.88
CA GLY A 344 -10.65 7.98 16.65
C GLY A 344 -9.79 8.95 15.82
N LEU A 345 -9.80 8.85 14.49
CA LEU A 345 -9.11 9.79 13.59
C LEU A 345 -10.05 10.88 13.08
N THR A 346 -11.31 10.55 12.82
CA THR A 346 -12.29 11.50 12.27
C THR A 346 -13.59 11.45 13.06
N ALA A 347 -14.33 12.55 13.05
CA ALA A 347 -15.72 12.49 13.51
C ALA A 347 -16.51 11.54 12.58
N PRO A 348 -17.44 10.74 13.10
CA PRO A 348 -18.14 9.69 12.32
C PRO A 348 -18.82 10.17 11.02
N ASN A 349 -19.20 11.46 10.96
CA ASN A 349 -19.91 12.06 9.81
C ASN A 349 -19.08 13.14 9.11
N ALA A 350 -17.77 13.16 9.29
CA ALA A 350 -16.87 14.14 8.67
C ALA A 350 -15.77 13.44 7.89
N PRO A 351 -16.09 12.79 6.78
CA PRO A 351 -15.09 12.18 5.90
C PRO A 351 -14.09 13.24 5.43
N ARG A 352 -12.86 12.83 5.23
CA ARG A 352 -11.78 13.75 4.85
C ARG A 352 -11.06 13.23 3.63
N VAL A 353 -10.68 14.16 2.78
CA VAL A 353 -9.66 13.92 1.75
C VAL A 353 -8.39 14.63 2.21
N VAL A 354 -7.29 13.90 2.25
CA VAL A 354 -5.98 14.41 2.65
C VAL A 354 -5.06 14.38 1.44
N ASP A 355 -4.88 15.52 0.79
CA ASP A 355 -4.08 15.66 -0.44
C ASP A 355 -2.56 15.65 -0.21
N ARG A 356 -2.12 15.43 1.02
CA ARG A 356 -0.69 15.36 1.35
C ARG A 356 -0.09 14.03 0.89
N MET A 357 1.15 14.13 0.41
CA MET A 357 1.93 12.98 -0.05
C MET A 357 2.27 12.04 1.11
N VAL A 358 1.77 10.79 1.06
CA VAL A 358 2.08 9.72 2.02
C VAL A 358 2.80 8.60 1.31
N LEU A 359 3.65 7.87 2.04
CA LEU A 359 4.52 6.85 1.48
C LEU A 359 4.28 5.48 2.14
N THR A 360 4.68 4.42 1.46
CA THR A 360 4.67 3.06 2.05
C THR A 360 5.49 2.96 3.34
N THR A 361 6.51 3.79 3.49
CA THR A 361 7.28 3.90 4.74
C THR A 361 6.52 4.52 5.91
N ASP A 362 5.43 5.23 5.65
CA ASP A 362 4.67 5.94 6.69
C ASP A 362 3.69 5.04 7.45
N PHE A 363 3.40 3.83 6.94
CA PHE A 363 2.44 2.94 7.61
C PHE A 363 2.91 2.49 8.99
N ALA A 364 4.16 2.03 9.09
CA ALA A 364 4.70 1.55 10.37
C ALA A 364 4.62 2.59 11.48
N PRO A 365 5.17 3.82 11.34
CA PRO A 365 5.05 4.84 12.37
C PRO A 365 3.60 5.29 12.62
N SER A 366 2.73 5.30 11.59
CA SER A 366 1.33 5.70 11.76
C SER A 366 0.53 4.70 12.58
N ILE A 367 0.69 3.40 12.31
CA ILE A 367 -0.04 2.35 13.03
C ILE A 367 0.36 2.34 14.52
N VAL A 368 1.64 2.42 14.83
CA VAL A 368 2.10 2.43 16.23
C VAL A 368 1.68 3.71 16.95
N ASP A 369 1.70 4.86 16.29
CA ASP A 369 1.22 6.13 16.86
C ASP A 369 -0.31 6.12 17.11
N ILE A 370 -1.10 5.53 16.20
CA ILE A 370 -2.55 5.35 16.39
C ILE A 370 -2.83 4.41 17.57
N ALA A 371 -2.01 3.38 17.74
CA ALA A 371 -2.05 2.46 18.87
C ALA A 371 -1.61 3.11 20.21
N GLY A 372 -1.16 4.37 20.21
CA GLY A 372 -0.68 5.07 21.39
C GLY A 372 0.68 4.60 21.88
N ILE A 373 1.50 4.05 20.99
CA ILE A 373 2.86 3.58 21.27
C ILE A 373 3.86 4.67 20.86
N GLU A 374 4.88 4.87 21.68
CA GLU A 374 5.94 5.85 21.42
C GLU A 374 6.71 5.56 20.11
N PRO A 375 7.26 6.60 19.46
CA PRO A 375 7.99 6.44 18.22
C PRO A 375 9.12 5.41 18.32
N VAL A 376 9.22 4.54 17.33
CA VAL A 376 10.22 3.47 17.24
C VAL A 376 11.40 3.91 16.38
N ALA A 377 12.59 3.97 16.96
CA ALA A 377 13.81 4.42 16.27
C ALA A 377 14.16 3.57 15.01
N GLY A 378 13.63 2.35 14.93
CA GLY A 378 13.78 1.48 13.76
C GLY A 378 13.03 1.97 12.52
N PHE A 379 11.98 2.79 12.65
CA PHE A 379 11.17 3.30 11.54
C PHE A 379 11.77 4.60 10.98
N LYS A 380 12.98 4.51 10.41
CA LYS A 380 13.87 5.64 10.15
C LYS A 380 13.38 6.66 9.13
N HIS A 381 12.56 6.24 8.15
CA HIS A 381 12.23 7.07 7.00
C HIS A 381 10.76 7.47 6.95
N GLY A 382 9.92 6.80 7.71
CA GLY A 382 8.49 7.08 7.76
C GLY A 382 8.13 8.21 8.72
N ARG A 383 6.97 8.83 8.45
CA ARG A 383 6.33 9.83 9.33
C ARG A 383 4.90 9.41 9.62
N SER A 384 4.43 9.60 10.84
CA SER A 384 3.02 9.33 11.16
C SER A 384 2.10 10.33 10.46
N TRP A 385 1.16 9.84 9.67
CA TRP A 385 0.10 10.63 9.06
C TRP A 385 -1.13 10.81 9.96
N LYS A 386 -1.09 10.34 11.22
CA LYS A 386 -2.21 10.46 12.18
C LYS A 386 -2.71 11.90 12.34
N SER A 387 -1.80 12.85 12.49
CA SER A 387 -2.14 14.29 12.60
C SER A 387 -2.82 14.82 11.33
N LEU A 388 -2.38 14.38 10.13
CA LEU A 388 -3.03 14.73 8.87
C LEU A 388 -4.46 14.19 8.81
N ALA A 389 -4.64 12.92 9.17
CA ALA A 389 -5.95 12.28 9.23
C ALA A 389 -6.89 12.98 10.23
N GLN A 390 -6.36 13.51 11.32
CA GLN A 390 -7.10 14.33 12.29
C GLN A 390 -7.38 15.77 11.81
N GLY A 391 -6.89 16.15 10.61
CA GLY A 391 -7.04 17.48 10.03
C GLY A 391 -6.19 18.54 10.69
N GLN A 392 -5.11 18.15 11.36
CA GLN A 392 -4.14 19.07 11.92
C GLN A 392 -3.20 19.56 10.82
N ALA A 393 -2.86 20.83 10.83
CA ALA A 393 -1.92 21.39 9.88
C ALA A 393 -0.50 20.86 10.20
N ALA A 394 0.13 20.20 9.23
CA ALA A 394 1.55 19.86 9.26
C ALA A 394 2.29 20.75 8.28
N ALA A 395 2.76 21.90 8.76
CA ALA A 395 3.46 22.90 7.92
C ALA A 395 4.79 22.35 7.38
N ASP A 396 5.39 21.41 8.07
CA ASP A 396 6.66 20.74 7.72
C ASP A 396 6.47 19.40 7.00
N TRP A 397 5.23 19.05 6.57
CA TRP A 397 5.01 17.83 5.85
C TRP A 397 5.68 17.88 4.47
N ARG A 398 6.14 16.69 4.01
CA ARG A 398 6.87 16.58 2.75
C ARG A 398 6.07 17.10 1.55
N THR A 399 6.81 17.68 0.60
CA THR A 399 6.34 18.08 -0.74
C THR A 399 7.07 17.35 -1.85
N SER A 400 8.00 16.46 -1.46
CA SER A 400 8.76 15.60 -2.36
C SER A 400 9.13 14.29 -1.70
N TYR A 401 9.44 13.28 -2.51
CA TYR A 401 10.07 12.04 -2.05
C TYR A 401 10.94 11.44 -3.16
N VAL A 402 11.82 10.53 -2.75
CA VAL A 402 12.68 9.76 -3.66
C VAL A 402 12.05 8.39 -3.92
N TYR A 403 11.97 8.02 -5.20
CA TYR A 403 11.66 6.66 -5.64
C TYR A 403 12.95 5.92 -5.99
N LEU A 404 13.07 4.67 -5.54
CA LEU A 404 14.22 3.80 -5.78
C LEU A 404 13.78 2.47 -6.35
N TYR A 405 14.34 2.07 -7.48
CA TYR A 405 14.26 0.70 -7.97
C TYR A 405 15.67 0.25 -8.41
N ASN A 406 15.97 -1.02 -8.14
CA ASN A 406 17.27 -1.62 -8.45
C ASN A 406 17.11 -2.65 -9.54
N TYR A 407 17.99 -2.61 -10.52
CA TYR A 407 18.07 -3.60 -11.59
C TYR A 407 18.15 -5.02 -11.02
N GLU A 408 17.31 -5.92 -11.53
CA GLU A 408 17.24 -7.32 -11.13
C GLU A 408 17.87 -8.20 -12.22
N ARG A 409 18.96 -8.88 -11.92
CA ARG A 409 19.63 -9.80 -12.89
C ARG A 409 18.72 -10.95 -13.32
N GLN A 410 17.84 -11.39 -12.42
CA GLN A 410 16.85 -12.44 -12.71
C GLN A 410 15.68 -11.91 -13.55
N PHE A 411 15.53 -10.58 -13.62
CA PHE A 411 14.47 -9.90 -14.35
C PHE A 411 15.00 -8.65 -15.05
N PRO A 412 15.89 -8.83 -16.07
CA PRO A 412 16.69 -7.74 -16.65
C PRO A 412 15.90 -6.89 -17.66
N TYR A 413 14.71 -6.42 -17.29
CA TYR A 413 13.81 -5.71 -18.22
C TYR A 413 13.57 -4.24 -17.82
N THR A 414 14.12 -3.79 -16.72
CA THR A 414 14.03 -2.41 -16.25
C THR A 414 15.37 -1.99 -15.65
N PRO A 415 15.96 -0.87 -16.06
CA PRO A 415 17.23 -0.38 -15.52
C PRO A 415 17.09 0.04 -14.06
N ASN A 416 18.21 0.38 -13.41
CA ASN A 416 18.14 1.10 -12.13
C ASN A 416 17.38 2.41 -12.30
N VAL A 417 16.43 2.70 -11.41
CA VAL A 417 15.61 3.92 -11.45
C VAL A 417 15.80 4.72 -10.16
N ARG A 418 16.10 6.01 -10.31
CA ARG A 418 16.08 7.00 -9.23
C ARG A 418 15.20 8.15 -9.66
N ALA A 419 14.16 8.44 -8.90
CA ALA A 419 13.32 9.57 -9.24
C ALA A 419 13.09 10.48 -8.03
N LEU A 420 12.97 11.78 -8.30
CA LEU A 420 12.45 12.78 -7.39
C LEU A 420 11.04 13.15 -7.85
N ARG A 421 10.04 12.84 -7.02
CA ARG A 421 8.65 13.23 -7.25
C ARG A 421 8.29 14.36 -6.29
N GLN A 422 8.07 15.56 -6.83
CA GLN A 422 7.53 16.73 -6.15
C GLN A 422 6.02 16.86 -6.40
N ASP A 423 5.32 17.79 -5.76
CA ASP A 423 3.87 18.00 -5.98
C ASP A 423 3.53 18.28 -7.45
N ARG A 424 4.37 18.98 -8.18
CA ARG A 424 4.14 19.33 -9.59
C ARG A 424 5.06 18.60 -10.57
N TYR A 425 6.34 18.43 -10.23
CA TYR A 425 7.33 17.92 -11.18
C TYR A 425 7.84 16.55 -10.76
N LYS A 426 8.20 15.75 -11.77
CA LYS A 426 8.89 14.48 -11.59
C LYS A 426 10.13 14.43 -12.46
N TYR A 427 11.27 14.11 -11.84
CA TYR A 427 12.53 13.89 -12.53
C TYR A 427 12.96 12.43 -12.32
N ILE A 428 13.32 11.75 -13.42
CA ILE A 428 13.71 10.33 -13.41
C ILE A 428 15.11 10.22 -14.02
N ARG A 429 15.99 9.50 -13.33
CA ARG A 429 17.37 9.19 -13.74
C ARG A 429 17.58 7.68 -13.69
N TYR A 430 18.41 7.19 -14.61
CA TYR A 430 18.78 5.79 -14.79
C TYR A 430 20.28 5.60 -14.57
N PRO A 431 20.76 5.46 -13.31
CA PRO A 431 22.20 5.36 -13.01
C PRO A 431 22.76 3.98 -13.32
N ASN A 432 24.11 3.93 -13.38
CA ASN A 432 24.89 2.68 -13.44
C ASN A 432 24.78 1.87 -14.75
N HIS A 433 24.31 2.50 -15.83
CA HIS A 433 24.44 2.02 -17.20
C HIS A 433 25.45 2.89 -17.97
N THR A 434 26.17 2.32 -18.94
CA THR A 434 27.17 3.07 -19.74
C THR A 434 26.96 2.85 -21.23
N PRO A 435 26.60 3.89 -22.01
CA PRO A 435 26.25 5.24 -21.57
C PRO A 435 24.96 5.27 -20.73
N GLU A 436 24.83 6.28 -19.86
CA GLU A 436 23.59 6.45 -19.08
C GLU A 436 22.38 6.58 -20.01
N HIS A 437 21.28 5.96 -19.64
CA HIS A 437 20.00 6.15 -20.33
C HIS A 437 19.53 7.60 -20.21
N LYS A 438 18.81 8.07 -21.21
CA LYS A 438 18.18 9.40 -21.22
C LYS A 438 17.29 9.57 -19.99
N SER A 439 17.51 10.64 -19.23
CA SER A 439 16.65 11.01 -18.10
C SER A 439 15.29 11.53 -18.57
N GLU A 440 14.35 11.67 -17.63
CA GLU A 440 13.03 12.18 -17.93
C GLU A 440 12.63 13.30 -16.96
N LEU A 441 11.87 14.28 -17.47
CA LEU A 441 11.25 15.34 -16.68
C LEU A 441 9.78 15.49 -17.12
N TYR A 442 8.86 15.48 -16.14
CA TYR A 442 7.43 15.66 -16.39
C TYR A 442 6.85 16.78 -15.52
N ASP A 443 5.87 17.51 -16.08
CA ASP A 443 5.04 18.49 -15.36
C ASP A 443 3.67 17.86 -15.08
N LEU A 444 3.51 17.24 -13.93
CA LEU A 444 2.31 16.46 -13.57
C LEU A 444 1.04 17.30 -13.42
N GLN A 445 1.16 18.63 -13.34
CA GLN A 445 0.00 19.53 -13.32
C GLN A 445 -0.59 19.72 -14.72
N ASP A 446 0.28 19.92 -15.72
CA ASP A 446 -0.13 20.20 -17.09
C ASP A 446 -0.18 18.90 -17.94
N ASP A 447 0.55 17.87 -17.52
CA ASP A 447 0.65 16.54 -18.16
C ASP A 447 0.60 15.41 -17.10
N PRO A 448 -0.56 15.17 -16.50
CA PRO A 448 -0.70 14.14 -15.45
C PRO A 448 -0.50 12.71 -15.95
N ASN A 449 -0.53 12.47 -17.27
CA ASN A 449 -0.31 11.17 -17.90
C ASN A 449 1.12 10.98 -18.42
N GLU A 450 2.03 11.92 -18.12
CA GLU A 450 3.47 11.82 -18.44
C GLU A 450 3.74 11.57 -19.93
N LEU A 451 2.96 12.21 -20.81
CA LEU A 451 3.02 12.02 -22.26
C LEU A 451 4.28 12.61 -22.88
N VAL A 452 4.70 13.79 -22.40
CA VAL A 452 5.79 14.57 -23.00
C VAL A 452 6.99 14.65 -22.05
N ASN A 453 8.13 14.08 -22.47
CA ASN A 453 9.39 14.23 -21.74
C ASN A 453 10.02 15.59 -21.99
N LEU A 454 10.06 16.43 -20.96
CA LEU A 454 10.57 17.80 -21.02
C LEU A 454 12.10 17.91 -20.82
N ILE A 455 12.82 16.79 -20.74
CA ILE A 455 14.25 16.77 -20.37
C ILE A 455 15.13 17.59 -21.32
N ASP A 456 14.82 17.61 -22.61
CA ASP A 456 15.55 18.32 -23.66
C ASP A 456 15.05 19.74 -23.92
N GLU A 457 13.96 20.15 -23.26
CA GLU A 457 13.36 21.48 -23.45
C GLU A 457 14.30 22.58 -22.92
N PRO A 458 14.75 23.53 -23.77
CA PRO A 458 15.72 24.56 -23.35
C PRO A 458 15.22 25.41 -22.18
N ARG A 459 13.91 25.61 -22.06
CA ARG A 459 13.28 26.37 -20.97
C ARG A 459 13.31 25.63 -19.63
N GLN A 460 13.49 24.32 -19.64
CA GLN A 460 13.51 23.47 -18.44
C GLN A 460 14.91 23.19 -17.92
N ARG A 461 15.98 23.61 -18.59
CA ARG A 461 17.37 23.32 -18.17
C ARG A 461 17.69 23.69 -16.73
N ALA A 462 17.19 24.84 -16.26
CA ALA A 462 17.41 25.25 -14.86
C ALA A 462 16.68 24.32 -13.89
N ARG A 463 15.46 23.89 -14.21
CA ARG A 463 14.68 22.95 -13.40
C ARG A 463 15.31 21.56 -13.39
N VAL A 464 15.77 21.06 -14.52
CA VAL A 464 16.50 19.79 -14.59
C VAL A 464 17.70 19.81 -13.65
N ALA A 465 18.52 20.88 -13.70
CA ALA A 465 19.67 21.01 -12.82
C ALA A 465 19.30 21.11 -11.33
N GLU A 466 18.22 21.83 -11.02
CA GLU A 466 17.67 21.96 -9.68
C GLU A 466 17.22 20.60 -9.13
N MET A 467 16.36 19.87 -9.87
CA MET A 467 15.82 18.58 -9.45
C MET A 467 16.89 17.49 -9.39
N HIS A 468 17.86 17.51 -10.30
CA HIS A 468 19.01 16.61 -10.23
C HIS A 468 19.80 16.83 -8.93
N GLY A 469 20.12 18.10 -8.60
CA GLY A 469 20.82 18.44 -7.36
C GLY A 469 20.00 18.14 -6.10
N GLU A 470 18.69 18.28 -6.15
CA GLU A 470 17.79 17.91 -5.04
C GLU A 470 17.76 16.40 -4.86
N LEU A 471 17.60 15.62 -5.94
CA LEU A 471 17.66 14.15 -5.88
C LEU A 471 18.94 13.67 -5.19
N ASP A 472 20.10 14.24 -5.54
CA ASP A 472 21.37 13.87 -4.91
C ASP A 472 21.41 14.23 -3.41
N ARG A 473 20.83 15.36 -3.02
CA ARG A 473 20.73 15.75 -1.59
C ARG A 473 19.85 14.80 -0.82
N GLU A 474 18.67 14.47 -1.37
CA GLU A 474 17.72 13.55 -0.75
C GLU A 474 18.28 12.13 -0.63
N LEU A 475 18.95 11.61 -1.66
CA LEU A 475 19.65 10.31 -1.60
C LEU A 475 20.69 10.27 -0.47
N LYS A 476 21.46 11.38 -0.28
CA LYS A 476 22.41 11.51 0.82
C LYS A 476 21.70 11.56 2.19
N ALA A 477 20.63 12.32 2.28
CA ALA A 477 19.85 12.45 3.51
C ALA A 477 19.21 11.11 3.93
N LEU A 478 18.77 10.30 2.96
CA LEU A 478 18.22 8.96 3.18
C LEU A 478 19.30 7.91 3.52
N GLY A 479 20.59 8.22 3.37
CA GLY A 479 21.67 7.25 3.52
C GLY A 479 21.82 6.29 2.32
N ALA A 480 21.21 6.62 1.18
CA ALA A 480 21.29 5.88 -0.08
C ALA A 480 22.45 6.38 -0.99
N TRP A 481 23.50 6.92 -0.39
CA TRP A 481 24.66 7.48 -1.09
C TRP A 481 25.96 6.98 -0.45
N PRO A 482 27.04 6.64 -1.23
CA PRO A 482 27.05 6.59 -2.71
C PRO A 482 26.05 5.55 -3.25
N ASP A 483 25.55 5.77 -4.46
CA ASP A 483 24.63 4.84 -5.11
C ASP A 483 25.42 3.60 -5.56
N VAL A 484 25.41 2.56 -4.71
CA VAL A 484 26.16 1.32 -4.89
C VAL A 484 25.31 0.18 -5.49
N MET A 485 24.18 0.54 -6.09
CA MET A 485 23.27 -0.43 -6.70
C MET A 485 23.95 -1.24 -7.82
N PRO A 486 23.42 -2.42 -8.17
CA PRO A 486 23.98 -3.25 -9.23
C PRO A 486 24.20 -2.47 -10.52
N LEU A 487 25.28 -2.78 -11.24
CA LEU A 487 25.41 -2.31 -12.61
C LEU A 487 24.23 -2.82 -13.42
N ASP A 488 23.68 -1.92 -14.22
CA ASP A 488 22.71 -2.27 -15.24
C ASP A 488 23.47 -2.98 -16.38
N GLU A 489 23.18 -4.26 -16.57
CA GLU A 489 23.84 -5.10 -17.58
C GLU A 489 23.13 -5.02 -18.95
N GLY A 490 22.13 -4.13 -19.07
CA GLY A 490 21.33 -3.95 -20.28
C GLY A 490 19.96 -4.64 -20.18
N ILE A 491 19.09 -4.27 -21.12
CA ILE A 491 17.71 -4.75 -21.16
C ILE A 491 17.66 -6.11 -21.86
N GLY A 492 17.08 -7.11 -21.18
CA GLY A 492 16.88 -8.44 -21.71
C GLY A 492 15.94 -8.44 -22.92
N GLN A 493 16.31 -9.17 -23.97
CA GLN A 493 15.52 -9.34 -25.19
C GLN A 493 14.76 -10.66 -25.21
N GLU A 494 15.13 -11.61 -24.36
CA GLU A 494 14.49 -12.90 -24.24
C GLU A 494 13.28 -12.83 -23.30
N LEU A 495 12.28 -13.66 -23.54
CA LEU A 495 11.14 -13.77 -22.64
C LEU A 495 11.59 -14.32 -21.28
N PRO A 496 11.07 -13.79 -20.16
CA PRO A 496 11.39 -14.29 -18.85
C PRO A 496 10.99 -15.77 -18.68
N ASP A 497 11.74 -16.49 -17.87
CA ASP A 497 11.39 -17.87 -17.50
C ASP A 497 9.97 -17.93 -16.92
N ALA A 498 9.23 -18.95 -17.31
CA ALA A 498 7.87 -19.19 -16.81
C ALA A 498 7.81 -19.33 -15.27
N ALA A 499 8.91 -19.75 -14.65
CA ALA A 499 8.98 -19.91 -13.20
C ALA A 499 9.05 -18.58 -12.42
N ILE A 500 9.43 -17.48 -13.08
CA ILE A 500 9.53 -16.13 -12.45
C ILE A 500 8.40 -15.18 -12.86
N ARG A 501 7.43 -15.69 -13.58
CA ARG A 501 6.25 -14.95 -14.06
C ARG A 501 5.15 -14.89 -13.03
#